data_55dbdc04f53d7e879a1fa13a2b8e1859
#
_entry.id   55dbdc04f53d7e879a1fa13a2b8e1859
#
_cell.length_a   1.000
_cell.length_b   1.000
_cell.length_c   1.000
_cell.angle_alpha   90.00
_cell.angle_beta   90.00
_cell.angle_gamma   90.00
#
_symmetry.space_group_name_H-M   'P 1'
#
loop_
_entity.id
_entity.type
_entity.pdbx_description
1 polymer ?
#
loop_
_entity_poly.entity_id
_entity_poly.type
_entity_poly.pdbx_seq_one_letter_code
_entity_poly.pdbx_strand_id
1 'polypeptide(L)'
;MSNEQREKILQILYKERSNPLQVFDREDLVQQMGIPWHDIQPEVAYLVEKGYVATKSRKIGAHIYHMFSITTQGVDVVEKPPLRKIDVFISSPADVSEERHIVKRVIHRCNRVHSIAERYVLRPLAYEESAPAEIGQGPQIIVDRHMKAGSSDLFICIFGHHMGTPVVFEETGERFQSGTEYEFVDAYRHNQRHGKPYILLYRGLKPFPPETDPEELKAVEAFFKRFEGEHAEFKGLYKAYRSNEEFEDMLFHDIDTAISKNLIL
;
A
#
# COMPACT_ATOMS: atom_id res chain seq x y z
N MET A 1 4.96 -19.37 17.10
CA MET A 1 5.53 -20.30 16.10
C MET A 1 5.00 -19.91 14.75
N SER A 2 5.85 -19.88 13.75
CA SER A 2 5.80 -18.84 12.76
C SER A 2 5.30 -19.28 11.39
N ASN A 3 4.66 -18.35 10.71
CA ASN A 3 4.32 -18.41 9.28
C ASN A 3 5.53 -18.90 8.43
N GLU A 4 6.74 -18.56 8.86
CA GLU A 4 8.02 -18.95 8.26
C GLU A 4 8.26 -20.47 8.22
N GLN A 5 7.91 -21.22 9.27
CA GLN A 5 8.04 -22.67 9.28
C GLN A 5 7.08 -23.35 8.29
N ARG A 6 5.83 -22.85 8.20
CA ARG A 6 4.83 -23.34 7.24
C ARG A 6 5.26 -23.09 5.79
N GLU A 7 5.75 -21.89 5.52
CA GLU A 7 6.29 -21.55 4.20
C GLU A 7 7.47 -22.46 3.84
N LYS A 8 8.37 -22.70 4.77
CA LYS A 8 9.52 -23.58 4.54
C LYS A 8 9.10 -25.03 4.26
N ILE A 9 8.12 -25.58 4.99
CA ILE A 9 7.55 -26.91 4.74
C ILE A 9 6.95 -26.99 3.34
N LEU A 10 6.11 -26.01 2.96
CA LEU A 10 5.52 -25.95 1.63
C LEU A 10 6.58 -25.84 0.53
N GLN A 11 7.61 -25.04 0.72
CA GLN A 11 8.73 -24.90 -0.22
C GLN A 11 9.51 -26.20 -0.41
N ILE A 12 9.75 -26.96 0.68
CA ILE A 12 10.40 -28.25 0.63
C ILE A 12 9.55 -29.23 -0.19
N LEU A 13 8.28 -29.40 0.16
CA LEU A 13 7.35 -30.28 -0.54
C LEU A 13 7.13 -29.88 -2.01
N TYR A 14 7.19 -28.56 -2.29
CA TYR A 14 7.10 -28.04 -3.64
C TYR A 14 8.30 -28.45 -4.52
N LYS A 15 9.51 -28.38 -3.99
CA LYS A 15 10.74 -28.82 -4.71
C LYS A 15 10.70 -30.30 -5.03
N GLU A 16 10.21 -31.10 -4.10
CA GLU A 16 10.15 -32.56 -4.23
C GLU A 16 8.98 -33.09 -5.07
N ARG A 17 8.02 -32.22 -5.45
CA ARG A 17 6.81 -32.60 -6.20
C ARG A 17 7.08 -33.27 -7.56
N SER A 18 8.22 -32.98 -8.16
CA SER A 18 8.60 -33.51 -9.49
C SER A 18 9.28 -34.87 -9.44
N ASN A 19 9.51 -35.44 -8.25
CA ASN A 19 10.13 -36.75 -8.09
C ASN A 19 9.08 -37.82 -7.76
N PRO A 20 8.51 -38.51 -8.76
CA PRO A 20 7.42 -39.49 -8.54
C PRO A 20 7.84 -40.75 -7.78
N LEU A 21 9.15 -40.98 -7.61
CA LEU A 21 9.72 -42.16 -6.95
C LEU A 21 10.12 -41.89 -5.50
N GLN A 22 10.18 -40.64 -5.09
CA GLN A 22 10.59 -40.28 -3.73
C GLN A 22 9.39 -40.23 -2.80
N VAL A 23 9.41 -41.09 -1.82
CA VAL A 23 8.49 -41.10 -0.70
C VAL A 23 9.02 -40.09 0.30
N PHE A 24 8.41 -38.89 0.33
CA PHE A 24 8.81 -37.86 1.28
C PHE A 24 8.08 -38.08 2.60
N ASP A 25 8.83 -38.47 3.62
CA ASP A 25 8.27 -38.82 4.90
C ASP A 25 8.66 -37.86 6.03
N ARG A 26 8.38 -38.26 7.25
CA ARG A 26 8.67 -37.53 8.47
C ARG A 26 10.19 -37.28 8.65
N GLU A 27 11.00 -38.27 8.33
CA GLU A 27 12.46 -38.21 8.53
C GLU A 27 13.09 -37.25 7.56
N ASP A 28 12.58 -37.22 6.31
CA ASP A 28 12.98 -36.27 5.28
C ASP A 28 12.68 -34.83 5.70
N LEU A 29 11.47 -34.59 6.25
CA LEU A 29 11.10 -33.26 6.77
C LEU A 29 12.00 -32.83 7.93
N VAL A 30 12.27 -33.71 8.88
CA VAL A 30 13.18 -33.44 10.01
C VAL A 30 14.57 -33.08 9.50
N GLN A 31 15.09 -33.84 8.54
CA GLN A 31 16.41 -33.62 7.99
C GLN A 31 16.50 -32.26 7.25
N GLN A 32 15.52 -31.93 6.41
CA GLN A 32 15.55 -30.69 5.61
C GLN A 32 15.19 -29.46 6.44
N MET A 33 14.32 -29.59 7.44
CA MET A 33 13.98 -28.51 8.35
C MET A 33 15.10 -28.22 9.37
N GLY A 34 15.87 -29.22 9.76
CA GLY A 34 16.92 -29.13 10.78
C GLY A 34 16.38 -28.96 12.21
N ILE A 35 15.12 -29.32 12.45
CA ILE A 35 14.45 -29.25 13.76
C ILE A 35 13.71 -30.55 14.05
N PRO A 36 13.48 -30.88 15.32
CA PRO A 36 12.85 -32.15 15.69
C PRO A 36 11.37 -32.22 15.28
N TRP A 37 10.87 -33.42 15.06
CA TRP A 37 9.50 -33.67 14.61
C TRP A 37 8.41 -33.02 15.46
N HIS A 38 8.57 -33.00 16.77
CA HIS A 38 7.56 -32.45 17.68
C HIS A 38 7.31 -30.96 17.46
N ASP A 39 8.31 -30.24 16.90
CA ASP A 39 8.19 -28.82 16.50
C ASP A 39 7.59 -28.65 15.10
N ILE A 40 7.73 -29.65 14.22
CA ILE A 40 7.21 -29.64 12.85
C ILE A 40 5.75 -30.10 12.79
N GLN A 41 5.42 -31.11 13.60
CA GLN A 41 4.13 -31.82 13.56
C GLN A 41 2.90 -30.88 13.62
N PRO A 42 2.83 -29.88 14.51
CA PRO A 42 1.68 -28.96 14.56
C PRO A 42 1.49 -28.17 13.27
N GLU A 43 2.60 -27.78 12.64
CA GLU A 43 2.59 -26.98 11.41
C GLU A 43 2.17 -27.84 10.21
N VAL A 44 2.63 -29.09 10.14
CA VAL A 44 2.18 -30.05 9.13
C VAL A 44 0.69 -30.35 9.30
N ALA A 45 0.21 -30.58 10.54
CA ALA A 45 -1.20 -30.81 10.82
C ALA A 45 -2.07 -29.61 10.36
N TYR A 46 -1.63 -28.40 10.64
CA TYR A 46 -2.29 -27.19 10.16
C TYR A 46 -2.36 -27.13 8.62
N LEU A 47 -1.25 -27.42 7.93
CA LEU A 47 -1.20 -27.40 6.48
C LEU A 47 -2.09 -28.48 5.84
N VAL A 48 -2.21 -29.63 6.50
CA VAL A 48 -3.13 -30.70 6.08
C VAL A 48 -4.59 -30.28 6.28
N GLU A 49 -4.92 -29.68 7.42
CA GLU A 49 -6.27 -29.16 7.70
C GLU A 49 -6.68 -28.09 6.70
N LYS A 50 -5.74 -27.23 6.30
CA LYS A 50 -5.96 -26.21 5.26
C LYS A 50 -5.98 -26.77 3.84
N GLY A 51 -5.73 -28.07 3.65
CA GLY A 51 -5.72 -28.69 2.34
C GLY A 51 -4.51 -28.37 1.47
N TYR A 52 -3.44 -27.78 2.03
CA TYR A 52 -2.21 -27.47 1.29
C TYR A 52 -1.26 -28.65 1.19
N VAL A 53 -1.36 -29.58 2.13
CA VAL A 53 -0.57 -30.81 2.20
C VAL A 53 -1.51 -32.00 2.28
N ALA A 54 -1.22 -33.04 1.49
CA ALA A 54 -1.90 -34.32 1.56
C ALA A 54 -1.01 -35.33 2.29
N THR A 55 -1.64 -36.22 3.04
CA THR A 55 -0.96 -37.33 3.71
C THR A 55 -1.44 -38.67 3.16
N LYS A 56 -0.49 -39.61 2.96
CA LYS A 56 -0.79 -41.01 2.63
C LYS A 56 0.01 -41.90 3.53
N SER A 57 -0.61 -43.00 3.98
CA SER A 57 0.10 -44.00 4.74
C SER A 57 0.40 -45.22 3.85
N ARG A 58 1.62 -45.73 3.90
CA ARG A 58 2.06 -46.91 3.15
C ARG A 58 2.69 -47.90 4.13
N LYS A 59 2.24 -49.15 4.11
CA LYS A 59 2.86 -50.24 4.89
C LYS A 59 3.94 -50.91 4.04
N ILE A 60 5.16 -50.93 4.55
CA ILE A 60 6.29 -51.62 3.95
C ILE A 60 6.88 -52.56 5.02
N GLY A 61 6.67 -53.88 4.84
CA GLY A 61 7.02 -54.84 5.86
C GLY A 61 6.21 -54.65 7.14
N ALA A 62 6.89 -54.51 8.28
CA ALA A 62 6.29 -54.24 9.59
C ALA A 62 6.09 -52.77 9.91
N HIS A 63 6.59 -51.86 9.06
CA HIS A 63 6.57 -50.41 9.32
C HIS A 63 5.48 -49.69 8.51
N ILE A 64 4.89 -48.67 9.11
CA ILE A 64 3.93 -47.75 8.46
C ILE A 64 4.63 -46.41 8.28
N TYR A 65 4.80 -46.02 7.02
CA TYR A 65 5.35 -44.72 6.63
C TYR A 65 4.21 -43.72 6.36
N HIS A 66 4.32 -42.55 6.94
CA HIS A 66 3.42 -41.44 6.65
C HIS A 66 4.10 -40.51 5.65
N MET A 67 3.56 -40.44 4.44
CA MET A 67 4.10 -39.66 3.34
C MET A 67 3.36 -38.34 3.22
N PHE A 68 4.08 -37.30 2.92
CA PHE A 68 3.57 -35.95 2.71
C PHE A 68 3.77 -35.55 1.25
N SER A 69 2.78 -34.89 0.69
CA SER A 69 2.87 -34.30 -0.65
C SER A 69 2.16 -32.96 -0.68
N ILE A 70 2.68 -32.02 -1.45
CA ILE A 70 1.98 -30.78 -1.69
C ILE A 70 0.77 -31.01 -2.59
N THR A 71 -0.37 -30.40 -2.28
CA THR A 71 -1.57 -30.42 -3.12
C THR A 71 -1.49 -29.35 -4.21
N THR A 72 -2.41 -29.35 -5.17
CA THR A 72 -2.56 -28.25 -6.14
C THR A 72 -2.75 -26.90 -5.43
N GLN A 73 -3.59 -26.87 -4.40
CA GLN A 73 -3.83 -25.68 -3.60
C GLN A 73 -2.55 -25.22 -2.84
N GLY A 74 -1.74 -26.15 -2.36
CA GLY A 74 -0.44 -25.84 -1.74
C GLY A 74 0.57 -25.31 -2.77
N VAL A 75 0.59 -25.86 -3.99
CA VAL A 75 1.40 -25.36 -5.11
C VAL A 75 1.02 -23.91 -5.43
N ASP A 76 -0.28 -23.61 -5.55
CA ASP A 76 -0.77 -22.26 -5.81
C ASP A 76 -0.29 -21.25 -4.75
N VAL A 77 -0.20 -21.68 -3.48
CA VAL A 77 0.30 -20.82 -2.39
C VAL A 77 1.80 -20.55 -2.55
N VAL A 78 2.59 -21.55 -2.96
CA VAL A 78 4.05 -21.40 -3.14
C VAL A 78 4.40 -20.62 -4.39
N GLU A 79 3.64 -20.81 -5.47
CA GLU A 79 3.86 -20.15 -6.76
C GLU A 79 3.33 -18.71 -6.80
N LYS A 80 2.44 -18.33 -5.85
CA LYS A 80 2.00 -16.93 -5.74
C LYS A 80 3.19 -16.03 -5.42
N PRO A 81 3.49 -15.06 -6.29
CA PRO A 81 4.54 -14.09 -5.98
C PRO A 81 4.16 -13.31 -4.71
N PRO A 82 5.14 -12.91 -3.89
CA PRO A 82 4.87 -12.11 -2.71
C PRO A 82 4.12 -10.84 -3.12
N LEU A 83 3.06 -10.50 -2.37
CA LEU A 83 2.28 -9.30 -2.63
C LEU A 83 3.19 -8.08 -2.61
N ARG A 84 3.18 -7.31 -3.68
CA ARG A 84 3.90 -6.05 -3.76
C ARG A 84 3.19 -5.00 -2.91
N LYS A 85 3.91 -4.39 -1.99
CA LYS A 85 3.41 -3.29 -1.18
C LYS A 85 3.47 -2.00 -2.00
N ILE A 86 2.37 -1.26 -2.00
CA ILE A 86 2.24 0.08 -2.59
C ILE A 86 2.01 1.04 -1.44
N ASP A 87 2.98 1.88 -1.17
CA ASP A 87 2.89 2.89 -0.13
C ASP A 87 2.14 4.11 -0.64
N VAL A 88 1.01 4.42 0.01
CA VAL A 88 0.09 5.50 -0.37
C VAL A 88 0.21 6.66 0.61
N PHE A 89 0.73 7.79 0.16
CA PHE A 89 0.76 9.02 0.93
C PHE A 89 -0.51 9.85 0.65
N ILE A 90 -1.16 10.32 1.72
CA ILE A 90 -2.39 11.12 1.64
C ILE A 90 -2.09 12.51 2.17
N SER A 91 -2.18 13.50 1.31
CA SER A 91 -1.96 14.92 1.61
C SER A 91 -3.25 15.71 1.47
N SER A 92 -3.62 16.46 2.50
CA SER A 92 -4.81 17.32 2.45
C SER A 92 -4.88 18.29 3.61
N PRO A 93 -5.48 19.48 3.45
CA PRO A 93 -5.77 20.40 4.56
C PRO A 93 -6.90 19.85 5.46
N ALA A 94 -7.17 20.55 6.55
CA ALA A 94 -8.07 20.05 7.60
C ALA A 94 -9.55 19.98 7.18
N ASP A 95 -9.99 20.85 6.25
CA ASP A 95 -11.38 20.98 5.81
C ASP A 95 -11.91 19.78 5.00
N VAL A 96 -11.03 18.89 4.53
CA VAL A 96 -11.36 17.69 3.77
C VAL A 96 -11.15 16.39 4.57
N SER A 97 -11.50 16.44 5.86
CA SER A 97 -11.36 15.28 6.74
C SER A 97 -12.24 14.09 6.32
N GLU A 98 -13.42 14.34 5.77
CA GLU A 98 -14.29 13.27 5.23
C GLU A 98 -13.66 12.58 4.03
N GLU A 99 -13.04 13.33 3.13
CA GLU A 99 -12.34 12.79 1.96
C GLU A 99 -11.17 11.91 2.39
N ARG A 100 -10.43 12.28 3.44
CA ARG A 100 -9.39 11.39 4.00
C ARG A 100 -9.97 10.05 4.46
N HIS A 101 -11.15 10.05 5.08
CA HIS A 101 -11.81 8.80 5.45
C HIS A 101 -12.27 8.00 4.22
N ILE A 102 -12.73 8.70 3.18
CA ILE A 102 -13.08 8.06 1.90
C ILE A 102 -11.84 7.41 1.29
N VAL A 103 -10.69 8.08 1.25
CA VAL A 103 -9.45 7.49 0.73
C VAL A 103 -9.10 6.20 1.47
N LYS A 104 -9.16 6.21 2.81
CA LYS A 104 -8.90 5.01 3.62
C LYS A 104 -9.88 3.87 3.28
N ARG A 105 -11.19 4.17 3.11
CA ARG A 105 -12.21 3.18 2.69
C ARG A 105 -11.94 2.63 1.29
N VAL A 106 -11.60 3.50 0.34
CA VAL A 106 -11.28 3.10 -1.03
C VAL A 106 -10.05 2.20 -1.07
N ILE A 107 -8.99 2.55 -0.36
CA ILE A 107 -7.80 1.69 -0.22
C ILE A 107 -8.18 0.32 0.34
N HIS A 108 -8.99 0.29 1.40
CA HIS A 108 -9.46 -0.98 1.98
C HIS A 108 -10.32 -1.78 0.98
N ARG A 109 -11.17 -1.11 0.19
CA ARG A 109 -11.96 -1.73 -0.89
C ARG A 109 -11.05 -2.30 -1.98
N CYS A 110 -10.05 -1.54 -2.44
CA CYS A 110 -9.07 -1.99 -3.43
C CYS A 110 -8.33 -3.25 -2.96
N ASN A 111 -7.91 -3.30 -1.70
CA ASN A 111 -7.25 -4.46 -1.11
C ASN A 111 -8.14 -5.73 -1.01
N ARG A 112 -9.44 -5.62 -1.32
CA ARG A 112 -10.40 -6.75 -1.37
C ARG A 112 -10.84 -7.10 -2.77
N VAL A 113 -10.54 -6.26 -3.76
CA VAL A 113 -10.83 -6.57 -5.17
C VAL A 113 -9.82 -7.61 -5.66
N HIS A 114 -10.34 -8.71 -6.19
CA HIS A 114 -9.55 -9.89 -6.55
C HIS A 114 -8.35 -9.56 -7.47
N SER A 115 -8.55 -8.74 -8.50
CA SER A 115 -7.50 -8.33 -9.43
C SER A 115 -6.32 -7.57 -8.78
N ILE A 116 -6.58 -6.86 -7.69
CA ILE A 116 -5.59 -6.10 -6.93
C ILE A 116 -5.01 -6.96 -5.81
N ALA A 117 -5.88 -7.59 -5.00
CA ALA A 117 -5.51 -8.33 -3.80
C ALA A 117 -4.60 -9.54 -4.05
N GLU A 118 -4.57 -10.07 -5.27
CA GLU A 118 -3.68 -11.18 -5.64
C GLU A 118 -2.24 -10.77 -5.92
N ARG A 119 -2.00 -9.49 -6.22
CA ARG A 119 -0.70 -8.98 -6.67
C ARG A 119 -0.17 -7.86 -5.79
N TYR A 120 -1.05 -7.08 -5.19
CA TYR A 120 -0.72 -5.84 -4.51
C TYR A 120 -1.42 -5.73 -3.17
N VAL A 121 -0.80 -4.99 -2.27
CA VAL A 121 -1.43 -4.47 -1.05
C VAL A 121 -1.11 -2.98 -0.95
N LEU A 122 -2.15 -2.15 -1.00
CA LEU A 122 -2.04 -0.71 -0.79
C LEU A 122 -1.97 -0.45 0.72
N ARG A 123 -0.96 0.29 1.14
CA ARG A 123 -0.70 0.62 2.53
C ARG A 123 -0.76 2.13 2.71
N PRO A 124 -1.81 2.69 3.34
CA PRO A 124 -1.83 4.11 3.64
C PRO A 124 -0.71 4.43 4.63
N LEU A 125 0.10 5.41 4.30
CA LEU A 125 1.06 6.01 5.21
C LEU A 125 0.28 7.06 6.02
N ALA A 126 -0.14 6.68 7.23
CA ALA A 126 -0.89 7.58 8.11
C ALA A 126 0.09 8.43 8.91
N TYR A 127 0.15 9.70 8.58
CA TYR A 127 0.89 10.71 9.33
C TYR A 127 0.50 10.75 10.82
N GLU A 128 -0.80 10.67 11.10
CA GLU A 128 -1.35 10.75 12.46
C GLU A 128 -1.00 9.53 13.34
N GLU A 129 -0.69 8.38 12.72
CA GLU A 129 -0.41 7.12 13.42
C GLU A 129 1.10 6.80 13.49
N SER A 130 1.92 7.44 12.66
CA SER A 130 3.33 7.06 12.46
C SER A 130 4.33 8.09 12.97
N ALA A 131 3.94 9.36 13.12
CA ALA A 131 4.81 10.38 13.68
C ALA A 131 4.82 10.27 15.21
N PRO A 132 5.99 10.09 15.85
CA PRO A 132 6.08 10.13 17.30
C PRO A 132 5.71 11.53 17.81
N ALA A 133 5.17 11.59 19.03
CA ALA A 133 4.93 12.87 19.72
C ALA A 133 6.27 13.51 20.10
N GLU A 134 6.92 14.14 19.13
CA GLU A 134 8.24 14.79 19.29
C GLU A 134 8.05 16.30 19.51
N ILE A 135 8.79 16.85 20.49
CA ILE A 135 8.76 18.28 20.84
C ILE A 135 10.11 18.89 20.46
N GLY A 136 10.10 20.08 19.84
CA GLY A 136 11.33 20.86 19.60
C GLY A 136 11.52 21.35 18.17
N GLN A 137 10.70 20.88 17.22
CA GLN A 137 10.69 21.37 15.83
C GLN A 137 9.24 21.54 15.36
N GLY A 138 9.04 22.33 14.28
CA GLY A 138 7.69 22.48 13.70
C GLY A 138 7.13 21.15 13.22
N PRO A 139 5.79 20.95 13.29
CA PRO A 139 5.15 19.69 12.93
C PRO A 139 5.57 19.17 11.55
N GLN A 140 5.72 20.06 10.56
CA GLN A 140 6.09 19.68 9.19
C GLN A 140 7.50 19.10 9.09
N ILE A 141 8.46 19.62 9.87
CA ILE A 141 9.86 19.13 9.88
C ILE A 141 9.91 17.72 10.49
N ILE A 142 9.08 17.47 11.50
CA ILE A 142 8.97 16.14 12.12
C ILE A 142 8.38 15.15 11.12
N VAL A 143 7.35 15.55 10.39
CA VAL A 143 6.73 14.74 9.34
C VAL A 143 7.73 14.38 8.24
N ASP A 144 8.43 15.36 7.70
CA ASP A 144 9.41 15.16 6.63
C ASP A 144 10.56 14.24 7.02
N ARG A 145 10.97 14.27 8.30
CA ARG A 145 12.02 13.37 8.80
C ARG A 145 11.57 11.91 8.76
N HIS A 146 10.32 11.64 9.02
CA HIS A 146 9.78 10.29 9.15
C HIS A 146 9.06 9.78 7.89
N MET A 147 8.48 10.68 7.08
CA MET A 147 7.71 10.30 5.89
C MET A 147 7.80 11.37 4.80
N LYS A 148 8.64 11.15 3.79
CA LYS A 148 8.72 12.03 2.62
C LYS A 148 7.63 11.67 1.60
N ALA A 149 6.84 12.66 1.19
CA ALA A 149 5.81 12.51 0.15
C ALA A 149 6.40 11.93 -1.14
N GLY A 150 7.56 12.42 -1.55
CA GLY A 150 8.27 11.94 -2.73
C GLY A 150 8.75 10.49 -2.68
N SER A 151 8.88 9.87 -1.50
CA SER A 151 9.34 8.49 -1.35
C SER A 151 8.21 7.45 -1.43
N SER A 152 6.94 7.87 -1.46
CA SER A 152 5.79 6.98 -1.64
C SER A 152 5.71 6.41 -3.07
N ASP A 153 4.90 5.38 -3.26
CA ASP A 153 4.61 4.85 -4.61
C ASP A 153 3.41 5.57 -5.24
N LEU A 154 2.41 5.91 -4.42
CA LEU A 154 1.22 6.65 -4.79
C LEU A 154 1.04 7.85 -3.86
N PHE A 155 0.87 9.03 -4.44
CA PHE A 155 0.59 10.27 -3.72
C PHE A 155 -0.81 10.76 -4.08
N ILE A 156 -1.68 10.88 -3.09
CA ILE A 156 -3.07 11.37 -3.24
C ILE A 156 -3.16 12.73 -2.55
N CYS A 157 -3.40 13.78 -3.33
CA CYS A 157 -3.54 15.13 -2.84
C CYS A 157 -4.96 15.65 -3.06
N ILE A 158 -5.54 16.22 -2.03
CA ILE A 158 -6.93 16.70 -2.04
C ILE A 158 -6.95 18.13 -1.49
N PHE A 159 -7.52 19.07 -2.24
CA PHE A 159 -7.82 20.42 -1.77
C PHE A 159 -9.34 20.65 -1.76
N GLY A 160 -9.83 21.22 -0.68
CA GLY A 160 -11.21 21.71 -0.55
C GLY A 160 -11.27 23.22 -0.73
N HIS A 161 -11.66 23.91 0.33
CA HIS A 161 -11.84 25.37 0.36
C HIS A 161 -10.70 26.10 1.05
N HIS A 162 -9.86 25.37 1.78
CA HIS A 162 -8.73 25.91 2.50
C HIS A 162 -7.41 25.45 1.88
N MET A 163 -6.47 26.38 1.85
CA MET A 163 -5.10 26.04 1.48
C MET A 163 -4.35 25.37 2.62
N GLY A 164 -4.63 25.77 3.83
CA GLY A 164 -4.04 25.29 5.06
C GLY A 164 -3.03 26.29 5.66
N THR A 165 -2.26 25.82 6.66
CA THR A 165 -1.32 26.68 7.39
C THR A 165 -0.02 26.89 6.62
N PRO A 166 0.44 28.14 6.41
CA PRO A 166 1.70 28.42 5.76
C PRO A 166 2.91 27.78 6.44
N VAL A 167 3.86 27.33 5.61
CA VAL A 167 5.10 26.69 6.06
C VAL A 167 6.29 27.44 5.53
N VAL A 168 7.29 27.69 6.39
CA VAL A 168 8.56 28.32 6.05
C VAL A 168 9.70 27.43 6.50
N PHE A 169 10.58 27.08 5.60
CA PHE A 169 11.79 26.32 5.89
C PHE A 169 12.94 27.32 6.12
N GLU A 170 13.35 27.48 7.38
CA GLU A 170 14.40 28.45 7.76
C GLU A 170 15.74 28.13 7.10
N GLU A 171 16.04 26.84 6.90
CA GLU A 171 17.31 26.39 6.31
C GLU A 171 17.47 26.76 4.82
N THR A 172 16.38 26.71 4.06
CA THR A 172 16.39 26.98 2.61
C THR A 172 15.81 28.34 2.25
N GLY A 173 15.06 28.96 3.16
CA GLY A 173 14.27 30.17 2.90
C GLY A 173 13.03 29.93 2.04
N GLU A 174 12.72 28.69 1.65
CA GLU A 174 11.53 28.37 0.88
C GLU A 174 10.25 28.60 1.69
N ARG A 175 9.25 29.15 1.02
CA ARG A 175 7.92 29.44 1.62
C ARG A 175 6.84 28.80 0.80
N PHE A 176 5.90 28.14 1.47
CA PHE A 176 4.73 27.52 0.89
C PHE A 176 3.47 28.05 1.56
N GLN A 177 2.38 28.15 0.80
CA GLN A 177 1.09 28.59 1.31
C GLN A 177 0.51 27.60 2.35
N SER A 178 0.96 26.33 2.30
CA SER A 178 0.59 25.31 3.29
C SER A 178 1.54 24.12 3.29
N GLY A 179 1.41 23.28 4.33
CA GLY A 179 2.04 21.96 4.36
C GLY A 179 1.60 21.06 3.21
N THR A 180 0.31 21.12 2.83
CA THR A 180 -0.22 20.34 1.70
C THR A 180 0.39 20.78 0.36
N GLU A 181 0.58 22.09 0.15
CA GLU A 181 1.29 22.59 -1.04
C GLU A 181 2.75 22.10 -1.06
N TYR A 182 3.42 22.20 0.07
CA TYR A 182 4.80 21.72 0.20
C TYR A 182 4.91 20.23 -0.15
N GLU A 183 4.07 19.39 0.45
CA GLU A 183 4.03 17.94 0.18
C GLU A 183 3.77 17.64 -1.30
N PHE A 184 2.85 18.39 -1.92
CA PHE A 184 2.59 18.27 -3.36
C PHE A 184 3.82 18.65 -4.18
N VAL A 185 4.47 19.77 -3.88
CA VAL A 185 5.66 20.24 -4.61
C VAL A 185 6.83 19.25 -4.45
N ASP A 186 7.03 18.70 -3.25
CA ASP A 186 8.04 17.66 -3.00
C ASP A 186 7.76 16.40 -3.83
N ALA A 187 6.53 15.90 -3.79
CA ALA A 187 6.11 14.74 -4.58
C ALA A 187 6.26 15.00 -6.09
N TYR A 188 5.86 16.18 -6.56
CA TYR A 188 5.99 16.57 -7.97
C TYR A 188 7.45 16.66 -8.41
N ARG A 189 8.30 17.34 -7.65
CA ARG A 189 9.74 17.45 -7.93
C ARG A 189 10.42 16.08 -7.95
N HIS A 190 10.02 15.18 -7.03
CA HIS A 190 10.53 13.82 -7.00
C HIS A 190 10.05 13.00 -8.20
N ASN A 191 8.78 13.11 -8.57
CA ASN A 191 8.24 12.47 -9.77
C ASN A 191 8.98 12.90 -11.05
N GLN A 192 9.25 14.20 -11.21
CA GLN A 192 9.98 14.70 -12.38
C GLN A 192 11.41 14.15 -12.50
N ARG A 193 12.03 13.78 -11.38
CA ARG A 193 13.42 13.25 -11.36
C ARG A 193 13.46 11.73 -11.46
N HIS A 194 12.50 11.04 -10.87
CA HIS A 194 12.54 9.61 -10.64
C HIS A 194 11.36 8.82 -11.23
N GLY A 195 10.38 9.49 -11.83
CA GLY A 195 9.17 8.88 -12.36
C GLY A 195 8.15 8.44 -11.30
N LYS A 196 8.41 8.70 -10.02
CA LYS A 196 7.53 8.38 -8.89
C LYS A 196 7.56 9.45 -7.82
N PRO A 197 6.54 9.56 -6.92
CA PRO A 197 5.31 8.75 -6.87
C PRO A 197 4.38 8.99 -8.06
N TYR A 198 3.44 8.08 -8.30
CA TYR A 198 2.29 8.37 -9.15
C TYR A 198 1.38 9.34 -8.41
N ILE A 199 1.03 10.47 -9.04
CA ILE A 199 0.33 11.58 -8.36
C ILE A 199 -1.12 11.64 -8.83
N LEU A 200 -2.05 11.59 -7.87
CA LEU A 200 -3.46 11.86 -8.05
C LEU A 200 -3.81 13.16 -7.32
N LEU A 201 -4.31 14.16 -8.05
CA LEU A 201 -4.67 15.47 -7.51
C LEU A 201 -6.17 15.74 -7.71
N TYR A 202 -6.85 16.08 -6.61
CA TYR A 202 -8.29 16.33 -6.59
C TYR A 202 -8.62 17.71 -6.03
N ARG A 203 -9.66 18.33 -6.62
CA ARG A 203 -10.21 19.62 -6.20
C ARG A 203 -11.67 19.45 -5.79
N GLY A 204 -12.01 19.68 -4.53
CA GLY A 204 -13.39 19.75 -4.04
C GLY A 204 -14.05 21.03 -4.51
N LEU A 205 -15.21 20.89 -5.17
CA LEU A 205 -16.10 21.99 -5.58
C LEU A 205 -17.46 21.89 -4.87
N LYS A 206 -17.47 21.32 -3.66
CA LYS A 206 -18.67 21.28 -2.81
C LYS A 206 -19.04 22.68 -2.36
N PRO A 207 -20.31 22.93 -2.01
CA PRO A 207 -20.69 24.18 -1.36
C PRO A 207 -19.85 24.38 -0.09
N PHE A 208 -19.35 25.58 0.11
CA PHE A 208 -18.55 25.95 1.27
C PHE A 208 -19.40 26.73 2.29
N PRO A 209 -19.05 26.69 3.58
CA PRO A 209 -19.71 27.47 4.60
C PRO A 209 -19.63 28.97 4.32
N PRO A 210 -20.68 29.76 4.62
CA PRO A 210 -20.65 31.21 4.39
C PRO A 210 -19.52 31.94 5.11
N GLU A 211 -19.02 31.39 6.20
CA GLU A 211 -17.90 31.91 6.99
C GLU A 211 -16.53 31.56 6.43
N THR A 212 -16.44 30.86 5.29
CA THR A 212 -15.15 30.52 4.68
C THR A 212 -14.41 31.78 4.28
N ASP A 213 -13.15 31.90 4.69
CA ASP A 213 -12.32 33.07 4.37
C ASP A 213 -12.12 33.18 2.84
N PRO A 214 -12.49 34.32 2.23
CA PRO A 214 -12.28 34.56 0.80
C PRO A 214 -10.81 34.49 0.37
N GLU A 215 -9.86 34.76 1.24
CA GLU A 215 -8.43 34.69 0.91
C GLU A 215 -7.97 33.24 0.80
N GLU A 216 -8.51 32.33 1.61
CA GLU A 216 -8.27 30.89 1.48
C GLU A 216 -8.78 30.36 0.12
N LEU A 217 -10.00 30.76 -0.26
CA LEU A 217 -10.57 30.39 -1.57
C LEU A 217 -9.68 30.90 -2.72
N LYS A 218 -9.21 32.13 -2.63
CA LYS A 218 -8.29 32.71 -3.64
C LYS A 218 -6.95 31.96 -3.68
N ALA A 219 -6.42 31.57 -2.52
CA ALA A 219 -5.18 30.82 -2.43
C ALA A 219 -5.30 29.44 -3.11
N VAL A 220 -6.39 28.71 -2.85
CA VAL A 220 -6.68 27.45 -3.53
C VAL A 220 -6.85 27.66 -5.04
N GLU A 221 -7.58 28.69 -5.46
CA GLU A 221 -7.75 29.01 -6.88
C GLU A 221 -6.40 29.34 -7.55
N ALA A 222 -5.57 30.14 -6.89
CA ALA A 222 -4.23 30.50 -7.38
C ALA A 222 -3.32 29.25 -7.51
N PHE A 223 -3.42 28.29 -6.59
CA PHE A 223 -2.69 27.04 -6.72
C PHE A 223 -3.10 26.26 -7.97
N PHE A 224 -4.42 26.10 -8.24
CA PHE A 224 -4.88 25.37 -9.42
C PHE A 224 -4.62 26.11 -10.74
N LYS A 225 -4.55 27.44 -10.75
CA LYS A 225 -4.13 28.22 -11.92
C LYS A 225 -2.71 27.91 -12.40
N ARG A 226 -1.84 27.39 -11.53
CA ARG A 226 -0.46 26.95 -11.88
C ARG A 226 -0.43 25.73 -12.81
N PHE A 227 -1.58 25.08 -13.04
CA PHE A 227 -1.74 23.98 -14.01
C PHE A 227 -2.24 24.45 -15.38
N GLU A 228 -2.55 25.73 -15.55
CA GLU A 228 -3.23 26.27 -16.72
C GLU A 228 -2.26 27.00 -17.68
N GLY A 229 -2.54 26.93 -18.97
CA GLY A 229 -1.83 27.67 -20.02
C GLY A 229 -0.58 26.96 -20.54
N GLU A 230 0.03 27.58 -21.60
CA GLU A 230 1.23 27.02 -22.27
C GLU A 230 2.46 26.98 -21.38
N HIS A 231 2.56 27.90 -20.42
CA HIS A 231 3.67 28.03 -19.47
C HIS A 231 3.29 27.56 -18.04
N ALA A 232 2.37 26.60 -17.94
CA ALA A 232 1.98 26.05 -16.65
C ALA A 232 3.21 25.58 -15.87
N GLU A 233 3.27 25.95 -14.59
CA GLU A 233 4.34 25.52 -13.68
C GLU A 233 4.30 24.02 -13.45
N PHE A 234 3.10 23.46 -13.28
CA PHE A 234 2.87 22.04 -13.12
C PHE A 234 2.26 21.44 -14.38
N LYS A 235 2.89 20.37 -14.87
CA LYS A 235 2.37 19.61 -16.01
C LYS A 235 1.57 18.42 -15.50
N GLY A 236 0.29 18.36 -15.81
CA GLY A 236 -0.59 17.29 -15.41
C GLY A 236 -2.06 17.69 -15.43
N LEU A 237 -2.90 16.77 -15.06
CA LEU A 237 -4.35 16.97 -14.94
C LEU A 237 -4.76 16.72 -13.49
N TYR A 238 -5.59 17.60 -12.97
CA TYR A 238 -6.33 17.34 -11.74
C TYR A 238 -7.78 17.02 -12.06
N LYS A 239 -8.47 16.37 -11.13
CA LYS A 239 -9.90 16.12 -11.24
C LYS A 239 -10.67 16.92 -10.18
N ALA A 240 -11.84 17.43 -10.57
CA ALA A 240 -12.72 18.13 -9.66
C ALA A 240 -13.95 17.27 -9.36
N TYR A 241 -14.45 17.34 -8.12
CA TYR A 241 -15.64 16.62 -7.65
C TYR A 241 -16.58 17.56 -6.88
N ARG A 242 -17.87 17.23 -6.86
CA ARG A 242 -18.94 18.02 -6.20
C ARG A 242 -19.62 17.30 -5.05
N SER A 243 -19.41 15.99 -4.92
CA SER A 243 -19.95 15.21 -3.79
C SER A 243 -18.94 14.16 -3.33
N ASN A 244 -19.17 13.62 -2.12
CA ASN A 244 -18.35 12.56 -1.57
C ASN A 244 -18.48 11.25 -2.37
N GLU A 245 -19.66 10.97 -2.90
CA GLU A 245 -19.93 9.80 -3.74
C GLU A 245 -19.16 9.90 -5.07
N GLU A 246 -19.22 11.08 -5.71
CA GLU A 246 -18.46 11.34 -6.94
C GLU A 246 -16.96 11.17 -6.70
N PHE A 247 -16.44 11.68 -5.58
CA PHE A 247 -15.05 11.53 -5.21
C PHE A 247 -14.65 10.07 -4.97
N GLU A 248 -15.49 9.31 -4.23
CA GLU A 248 -15.22 7.90 -3.92
C GLU A 248 -15.14 7.05 -5.19
N ASP A 249 -16.08 7.21 -6.12
CA ASP A 249 -16.11 6.47 -7.37
C ASP A 249 -14.94 6.85 -8.28
N MET A 250 -14.65 8.15 -8.39
CA MET A 250 -13.52 8.67 -9.16
C MET A 250 -12.19 8.16 -8.65
N LEU A 251 -11.96 8.21 -7.34
CA LEU A 251 -10.73 7.74 -6.70
C LEU A 251 -10.54 6.23 -6.88
N PHE A 252 -11.61 5.44 -6.68
CA PHE A 252 -11.55 4.00 -6.89
C PHE A 252 -11.15 3.66 -8.32
N HIS A 253 -11.79 4.30 -9.31
CA HIS A 253 -11.48 4.10 -10.72
C HIS A 253 -10.04 4.49 -11.07
N ASP A 254 -9.53 5.60 -10.51
CA ASP A 254 -8.19 6.09 -10.78
C ASP A 254 -7.12 5.15 -10.19
N ILE A 255 -7.32 4.66 -8.97
CA ILE A 255 -6.41 3.68 -8.34
C ILE A 255 -6.43 2.36 -9.14
N ASP A 256 -7.62 1.84 -9.47
CA ASP A 256 -7.75 0.60 -10.26
C ASP A 256 -7.06 0.74 -11.62
N THR A 257 -7.26 1.87 -12.31
CA THR A 257 -6.61 2.17 -13.58
C THR A 257 -5.10 2.25 -13.45
N ALA A 258 -4.61 2.93 -12.42
CA ALA A 258 -3.17 3.10 -12.20
C ALA A 258 -2.46 1.77 -11.92
N ILE A 259 -3.11 0.88 -11.16
CA ILE A 259 -2.60 -0.47 -10.89
C ILE A 259 -2.69 -1.35 -12.14
N SER A 260 -3.84 -1.38 -12.81
CA SER A 260 -4.09 -2.23 -13.99
C SER A 260 -3.16 -1.89 -15.15
N LYS A 261 -2.78 -0.62 -15.30
CA LYS A 261 -1.85 -0.14 -16.32
C LYS A 261 -0.38 -0.11 -15.87
N ASN A 262 -0.07 -0.60 -14.67
CA ASN A 262 1.27 -0.57 -14.07
C ASN A 262 1.87 0.84 -14.00
N LEU A 263 1.07 1.87 -13.72
CA LEU A 263 1.54 3.25 -13.65
C LEU A 263 2.17 3.61 -12.29
N ILE A 264 1.98 2.78 -11.26
CA ILE A 264 2.53 2.95 -9.91
C ILE A 264 3.86 2.18 -9.73
N LEU A 265 4.48 1.72 -10.78
CA LEU A 265 5.62 0.79 -10.71
C LEU A 265 6.96 1.44 -10.97
#